data_4ba096b63a85843ca1ca70a2b679103a
#
_entry.id   4ba096b63a85843ca1ca70a2b679103a
#
_cell.length_a   1.000
_cell.length_b   1.000
_cell.length_c   1.000
_cell.angle_alpha   90.00
_cell.angle_beta   90.00
_cell.angle_gamma   90.00
#
_symmetry.space_group_name_H-M   'P 1'
#
loop_
_entity.id
_entity.type
_entity.pdbx_description
1 polymer ?
#
loop_
_entity_poly.entity_id
_entity_poly.type
_entity_poly.pdbx_seq_one_letter_code
_entity_poly.pdbx_strand_id
1 'polypeptide(L)'
;MDNKRLVDEFLSLVAVENFEGVYSKDIAQGKYFGMPLEPIIQSERRLRARNERSIAYFSMEYGLASSVYNQFQSIRPVSVQNMNQTQEVFSNFRLADYLFTVKIDTLMDLPIYSGGLGVLAGDTVKTMADYKLPVAAIGMLWNTGYFRQKFWFKYGQMPEKIHWDINSYPGLIPLKNRIKISLQSEEVYLRLWKYYVYSYQHDYAVPLILLDSNIEPNTEKNRHLTDQLYRSDDTSLKAMQRIILGMGGVLALNELGYAIDIYHLNEGHAAFAFLEKARGVTGDEREAMRKHFAYTCHTPVEAGHDRFSISEISKIVKKEDFELMEKYGKDSHGMINLTLLAMNIASAINAVSKRHQQVMHTQFKKYEERIQFVTNGVHTHTWISPSFMRLFEEFSAFFGDIKANPYNLVKAKELKSNPEFRGKLWQAHQENKEALCHFLEKWKLNKNIFTICWARRIAAYKRPSLILQDVNRLIEIAKKYGPLQVLFAGKSHPQDDLGFTYINMMLDKIDELNKVTDNLKIIMLENYXXXXXXXXXXXXXVWLNNPLPPFEASGTSGMKAILNGVLQVSTLDGW
;
A
#
# COMPACT_ATOMS: atom_id res chain seq x y z
N MET A 1 -18.03 31.07 -2.44
CA MET A 1 -18.02 31.11 -0.96
C MET A 1 -16.82 31.88 -0.47
N ASP A 2 -17.03 32.77 0.52
CA ASP A 2 -15.95 33.52 1.13
C ASP A 2 -14.91 32.56 1.74
N ASN A 3 -13.63 32.82 1.49
CA ASN A 3 -12.57 31.96 2.03
C ASN A 3 -12.62 31.83 3.54
N LYS A 4 -12.92 32.94 4.23
CA LYS A 4 -12.97 32.89 5.69
C LYS A 4 -14.03 31.93 6.19
N ARG A 5 -15.21 31.96 5.59
CA ARG A 5 -16.31 31.08 5.97
C ARG A 5 -15.95 29.61 5.70
N LEU A 6 -15.33 29.38 4.55
CA LEU A 6 -14.88 28.03 4.15
C LEU A 6 -13.85 27.49 5.13
N VAL A 7 -12.87 28.33 5.46
CA VAL A 7 -11.80 27.94 6.41
C VAL A 7 -12.37 27.70 7.79
N ASP A 8 -13.27 28.57 8.25
CA ASP A 8 -13.89 28.38 9.57
C ASP A 8 -14.65 27.05 9.64
N GLU A 9 -15.38 26.70 8.58
CA GLU A 9 -16.12 25.46 8.54
C GLU A 9 -15.16 24.26 8.53
N PHE A 10 -14.10 24.37 7.74
CA PHE A 10 -13.09 23.31 7.71
C PHE A 10 -12.49 23.08 9.11
N LEU A 11 -12.11 24.16 9.77
CA LEU A 11 -11.49 24.04 11.10
C LEU A 11 -12.47 23.52 12.14
N SER A 12 -13.75 23.82 11.97
CA SER A 12 -14.77 23.31 12.88
C SER A 12 -14.94 21.79 12.72
N LEU A 13 -14.90 21.29 11.48
CA LEU A 13 -15.10 19.87 11.21
C LEU A 13 -13.82 19.06 11.41
N VAL A 14 -12.66 19.65 11.09
CA VAL A 14 -11.39 18.96 11.17
C VAL A 14 -10.59 19.48 12.35
N ALA A 15 -10.84 19.19 13.51
CA ALA A 15 -10.26 19.70 14.76
C ALA A 15 -8.73 19.80 14.72
N VAL A 16 -8.20 20.72 13.91
CA VAL A 16 -6.77 20.90 13.70
C VAL A 16 -6.09 21.39 14.97
N GLU A 17 -5.06 20.69 15.41
CA GLU A 17 -4.29 21.09 16.58
C GLU A 17 -3.30 22.18 16.18
N ASN A 18 -3.33 23.30 16.89
CA ASN A 18 -2.33 24.34 16.69
C ASN A 18 -2.25 24.79 15.22
N PHE A 19 -3.13 25.68 14.83
CA PHE A 19 -3.23 26.14 13.44
C PHE A 19 -2.00 26.96 13.02
N GLU A 20 -0.84 26.35 13.14
CA GLU A 20 0.46 26.88 12.73
C GLU A 20 1.25 25.71 12.19
N GLY A 21 1.94 25.93 11.13
CA GLY A 21 2.69 24.85 10.53
C GLY A 21 2.61 24.93 9.03
N VAL A 22 3.18 23.93 8.37
CA VAL A 22 3.27 23.95 6.91
C VAL A 22 1.89 23.97 6.27
N TYR A 23 0.91 23.32 6.89
CA TYR A 23 -0.45 23.23 6.35
C TYR A 23 -1.24 24.54 6.51
N SER A 24 -0.87 25.40 7.46
CA SER A 24 -1.72 26.52 7.82
C SER A 24 -1.80 27.59 6.75
N LYS A 25 -0.73 27.81 6.01
CA LYS A 25 -0.71 28.84 4.98
C LYS A 25 -1.74 28.55 3.87
N ASP A 26 -1.75 27.33 3.38
CA ASP A 26 -2.68 26.95 2.34
C ASP A 26 -4.12 26.95 2.85
N ILE A 27 -4.32 26.37 4.03
CA ILE A 27 -5.67 26.31 4.60
C ILE A 27 -6.21 27.71 4.86
N ALA A 28 -5.37 28.63 5.31
CA ALA A 28 -5.82 30.01 5.52
C ALA A 28 -6.25 30.67 4.21
N GLN A 29 -5.75 30.19 3.06
CA GLN A 29 -6.15 30.69 1.77
C GLN A 29 -7.32 29.91 1.16
N GLY A 30 -7.93 29.03 1.94
CA GLY A 30 -9.07 28.24 1.49
C GLY A 30 -8.70 27.02 0.68
N LYS A 31 -7.47 26.51 0.85
CA LYS A 31 -7.00 25.39 0.05
C LYS A 31 -6.30 24.35 0.91
N TYR A 32 -6.33 23.09 0.44
CA TYR A 32 -5.55 22.01 1.01
C TYR A 32 -4.44 21.69 0.00
N PHE A 33 -3.34 22.44 0.10
CA PHE A 33 -2.18 22.30 -0.80
C PHE A 33 -2.58 22.35 -2.27
N GLY A 34 -3.29 23.42 -2.61
CA GLY A 34 -3.74 23.65 -3.98
C GLY A 34 -5.08 23.02 -4.32
N MET A 35 -5.60 22.17 -3.44
CA MET A 35 -6.86 21.49 -3.68
C MET A 35 -8.00 22.24 -2.99
N PRO A 36 -9.23 22.15 -3.51
CA PRO A 36 -10.35 22.84 -2.86
C PRO A 36 -10.70 22.18 -1.52
N LEU A 37 -11.19 23.00 -0.58
CA LEU A 37 -11.61 22.51 0.72
C LEU A 37 -13.02 21.88 0.70
N GLU A 38 -13.86 22.25 -0.25
CA GLU A 38 -15.23 21.78 -0.28
C GLU A 38 -15.37 20.26 -0.28
N PRO A 39 -14.56 19.51 -1.05
CA PRO A 39 -14.67 18.05 -0.99
C PRO A 39 -14.38 17.47 0.39
N ILE A 40 -13.46 18.08 1.14
CA ILE A 40 -13.19 17.65 2.51
C ILE A 40 -14.41 17.92 3.39
N ILE A 41 -14.95 19.13 3.30
CA ILE A 41 -16.10 19.53 4.13
C ILE A 41 -17.28 18.61 3.84
N GLN A 42 -17.54 18.35 2.55
CA GLN A 42 -18.63 17.47 2.15
C GLN A 42 -18.47 16.07 2.74
N SER A 43 -17.30 15.51 2.64
CA SER A 43 -17.01 14.17 3.14
C SER A 43 -17.14 14.12 4.66
N GLU A 44 -16.60 15.12 5.36
CA GLU A 44 -16.64 15.14 6.81
C GLU A 44 -18.08 15.24 7.33
N ARG A 45 -18.91 16.04 6.66
CA ARG A 45 -20.33 16.13 7.04
C ARG A 45 -21.04 14.80 6.80
N ARG A 46 -20.75 14.19 5.64
CA ARG A 46 -21.42 12.96 5.24
C ARG A 46 -21.14 11.82 6.21
N LEU A 47 -19.90 11.74 6.71
CA LEU A 47 -19.53 10.67 7.64
C LEU A 47 -20.18 10.81 9.01
N ARG A 48 -20.72 11.98 9.34
CA ARG A 48 -21.38 12.21 10.61
C ARG A 48 -22.91 12.17 10.51
N ALA A 49 -23.45 12.09 9.30
CA ALA A 49 -24.89 12.38 9.08
C ALA A 49 -25.85 11.25 9.40
N ARG A 50 -25.39 9.99 9.43
CA ARG A 50 -26.21 8.81 9.74
C ARG A 50 -27.37 8.58 8.76
N ASN A 51 -27.30 9.12 7.55
CA ASN A 51 -28.38 8.93 6.59
C ASN A 51 -28.03 8.04 5.42
N GLU A 52 -26.92 7.32 5.54
CA GLU A 52 -26.50 6.32 4.55
C GLU A 52 -25.49 5.38 5.21
N ARG A 53 -25.15 4.30 4.53
CA ARG A 53 -24.20 3.34 5.07
C ARG A 53 -22.77 3.85 4.87
N SER A 54 -22.13 4.24 5.95
CA SER A 54 -20.74 4.69 5.92
C SER A 54 -19.82 3.54 6.28
N ILE A 55 -18.61 3.57 5.69
CA ILE A 55 -17.65 2.48 5.81
C ILE A 55 -16.36 2.99 6.43
N ALA A 56 -15.81 2.23 7.36
CA ALA A 56 -14.46 2.45 7.84
C ALA A 56 -13.57 1.35 7.25
N TYR A 57 -12.53 1.74 6.53
CA TYR A 57 -11.64 0.82 5.85
C TYR A 57 -10.29 0.79 6.58
N PHE A 58 -9.94 -0.37 7.12
CA PHE A 58 -8.75 -0.53 7.96
C PHE A 58 -7.64 -1.22 7.20
N SER A 59 -6.46 -0.64 7.23
CA SER A 59 -5.28 -1.32 6.68
C SER A 59 -4.04 -0.95 7.47
N MET A 60 -3.14 -1.91 7.62
CA MET A 60 -1.86 -1.73 8.31
C MET A 60 -0.94 -0.78 7.56
N GLU A 61 -1.13 -0.64 6.25
CA GLU A 61 -0.26 0.15 5.39
C GLU A 61 -1.04 0.74 4.22
N TYR A 62 -0.57 1.87 3.73
CA TYR A 62 -1.17 2.54 2.57
C TYR A 62 -0.06 3.06 1.66
N GLY A 63 -0.09 2.62 0.40
CA GLY A 63 0.88 3.06 -0.60
C GLY A 63 0.38 4.29 -1.33
N LEU A 64 0.78 5.45 -0.87
CA LEU A 64 0.38 6.73 -1.43
C LEU A 64 1.63 7.46 -1.89
N ALA A 65 2.14 7.04 -3.05
CA ALA A 65 3.41 7.52 -3.57
C ALA A 65 3.18 8.67 -4.55
N SER A 66 3.56 9.87 -4.14
CA SER A 66 3.40 11.05 -4.99
C SER A 66 4.27 10.97 -6.24
N SER A 67 5.37 10.23 -6.19
CA SER A 67 6.22 10.04 -7.37
C SER A 67 5.51 9.24 -8.46
N VAL A 68 4.48 8.48 -8.09
CA VAL A 68 3.71 7.68 -9.06
C VAL A 68 2.41 8.38 -9.44
N TYR A 69 1.72 8.94 -8.45
CA TYR A 69 0.44 9.61 -8.68
C TYR A 69 0.33 10.77 -7.72
N ASN A 70 0.53 11.97 -8.23
CA ASN A 70 0.50 13.19 -7.43
C ASN A 70 -0.89 13.82 -7.47
N GLN A 71 -1.55 13.82 -6.32
CA GLN A 71 -2.87 14.44 -6.24
C GLN A 71 -2.80 15.96 -6.09
N PHE A 72 -1.67 16.49 -5.63
CA PHE A 72 -1.54 17.92 -5.37
C PHE A 72 -1.08 18.65 -6.62
N GLN A 73 -1.83 19.67 -7.01
CA GLN A 73 -1.51 20.45 -8.20
C GLN A 73 -0.36 21.42 -7.98
N SER A 74 -0.28 21.97 -6.78
CA SER A 74 0.71 23.02 -6.48
C SER A 74 2.04 22.49 -6.00
N ILE A 75 2.16 21.18 -5.76
CA ILE A 75 3.38 20.57 -5.24
C ILE A 75 3.82 19.50 -6.22
N ARG A 76 5.09 19.56 -6.65
CA ARG A 76 5.62 18.60 -7.58
C ARG A 76 6.25 17.42 -6.83
N PRO A 77 6.11 16.21 -7.34
CA PRO A 77 6.79 15.08 -6.70
C PRO A 77 8.30 15.20 -6.89
N VAL A 78 9.05 14.64 -5.95
CA VAL A 78 10.49 14.63 -6.02
C VAL A 78 10.90 13.77 -7.23
N SER A 79 11.88 14.25 -7.99
CA SER A 79 12.42 13.50 -9.10
C SER A 79 12.95 12.14 -8.63
N VAL A 80 12.64 11.08 -9.39
CA VAL A 80 13.07 9.75 -9.00
C VAL A 80 14.58 9.66 -8.90
N GLN A 81 15.30 10.39 -9.75
CA GLN A 81 16.75 10.39 -9.73
C GLN A 81 17.32 10.96 -8.44
N ASN A 82 16.58 11.88 -7.82
CA ASN A 82 17.05 12.58 -6.62
C ASN A 82 16.42 12.04 -5.33
N MET A 83 15.61 10.99 -5.41
CA MET A 83 14.86 10.55 -4.23
C MET A 83 15.75 10.17 -3.06
N ASN A 84 16.84 9.45 -3.31
CA ASN A 84 17.71 9.03 -2.23
C ASN A 84 18.38 10.22 -1.55
N GLN A 85 18.88 11.18 -2.34
CA GLN A 85 19.48 12.38 -1.80
C GLN A 85 18.46 13.21 -1.03
N THR A 86 17.26 13.31 -1.59
CA THR A 86 16.20 14.08 -0.96
C THR A 86 15.80 13.48 0.38
N GLN A 87 15.71 12.13 0.45
CA GLN A 87 15.40 11.46 1.69
C GLN A 87 16.45 11.71 2.77
N GLU A 88 17.72 11.69 2.39
CA GLU A 88 18.79 11.97 3.33
C GLU A 88 18.67 13.38 3.91
N VAL A 89 18.46 14.36 3.03
CA VAL A 89 18.32 15.75 3.48
C VAL A 89 17.10 15.89 4.37
N PHE A 90 16.00 15.26 3.98
CA PHE A 90 14.75 15.33 4.73
C PHE A 90 14.90 14.70 6.11
N SER A 91 15.61 13.56 6.19
CA SER A 91 15.82 12.90 7.47
C SER A 91 16.68 13.73 8.41
N ASN A 92 17.51 14.62 7.86
CA ASN A 92 18.34 15.54 8.65
C ASN A 92 17.62 16.87 8.91
N PHE A 93 16.37 16.98 8.52
CA PHE A 93 15.52 18.16 8.73
C PHE A 93 15.90 19.38 7.91
N ARG A 94 16.87 19.26 7.04
CA ARG A 94 17.31 20.42 6.26
C ARG A 94 16.35 20.72 5.12
N LEU A 95 15.97 19.69 4.38
CA LEU A 95 15.02 19.89 3.30
C LEU A 95 13.66 20.29 3.84
N ALA A 96 13.25 19.66 4.96
CA ALA A 96 11.98 20.00 5.58
C ALA A 96 11.96 21.48 6.01
N ASP A 97 13.05 21.96 6.61
CA ASP A 97 13.16 23.36 7.01
C ASP A 97 13.08 24.27 5.80
N TYR A 98 13.77 23.91 4.74
CA TYR A 98 13.78 24.71 3.52
C TYR A 98 12.39 24.79 2.90
N LEU A 99 11.73 23.64 2.75
CA LEU A 99 10.39 23.60 2.17
C LEU A 99 9.41 24.42 2.99
N PHE A 100 9.56 24.38 4.30
CA PHE A 100 8.69 25.09 5.20
C PHE A 100 8.91 26.60 5.14
N THR A 101 10.17 27.00 5.12
CA THR A 101 10.54 28.40 5.21
C THR A 101 10.37 29.13 3.87
N VAL A 102 10.76 28.50 2.80
CA VAL A 102 10.81 29.16 1.51
C VAL A 102 9.52 28.93 0.73
N LYS A 103 9.23 27.68 0.36
CA LYS A 103 8.07 27.37 -0.44
C LYS A 103 7.92 25.84 -0.50
N ILE A 104 6.70 25.38 -0.35
CA ILE A 104 6.43 23.94 -0.47
C ILE A 104 6.09 23.65 -1.93
N ASP A 105 7.06 23.22 -2.70
CA ASP A 105 6.84 22.91 -4.10
C ASP A 105 7.32 21.51 -4.49
N THR A 106 7.80 20.72 -3.50
CA THR A 106 8.31 19.39 -3.75
C THR A 106 7.77 18.44 -2.70
N LEU A 107 7.37 17.24 -3.12
CA LEU A 107 6.70 16.29 -2.25
C LEU A 107 7.32 14.91 -2.39
N MET A 108 7.69 14.31 -1.28
CA MET A 108 8.19 12.93 -1.22
C MET A 108 7.02 11.95 -1.06
N ASP A 109 7.31 10.68 -1.29
CA ASP A 109 6.33 9.64 -1.03
C ASP A 109 6.06 9.53 0.48
N LEU A 110 4.82 9.26 0.81
CA LEU A 110 4.42 9.07 2.21
C LEU A 110 4.91 7.68 2.66
N PRO A 111 5.83 7.59 3.64
CA PRO A 111 6.49 6.30 3.94
C PRO A 111 5.70 5.44 4.93
N ILE A 112 4.46 5.08 4.58
CA ILE A 112 3.61 4.27 5.46
C ILE A 112 3.17 2.98 4.77
N TYR A 113 4.01 2.42 3.92
CA TYR A 113 3.72 1.15 3.27
C TYR A 113 4.99 0.35 3.09
N SER A 114 4.83 -0.95 2.85
CA SER A 114 5.97 -1.83 2.59
C SER A 114 5.87 -2.54 1.25
N GLY A 115 4.68 -2.94 0.85
CA GLY A 115 4.54 -3.76 -0.34
C GLY A 115 3.14 -3.75 -0.93
N GLY A 116 2.78 -4.88 -1.55
CA GLY A 116 1.57 -4.99 -2.34
C GLY A 116 0.28 -4.68 -1.61
N LEU A 117 0.19 -5.09 -0.34
CA LEU A 117 -1.02 -4.82 0.44
C LEU A 117 -1.23 -3.33 0.59
N GLY A 118 -0.16 -2.58 0.86
CA GLY A 118 -0.26 -1.14 1.00
C GLY A 118 -0.59 -0.45 -0.30
N VAL A 119 0.03 -0.89 -1.40
CA VAL A 119 -0.28 -0.31 -2.70
C VAL A 119 -1.74 -0.57 -3.06
N LEU A 120 -2.23 -1.77 -2.77
CA LEU A 120 -3.64 -2.09 -2.99
C LEU A 120 -4.54 -1.20 -2.14
N ALA A 121 -4.20 -1.01 -0.87
CA ALA A 121 -5.02 -0.18 0.02
C ALA A 121 -5.06 1.26 -0.48
N GLY A 122 -3.92 1.79 -0.93
CA GLY A 122 -3.87 3.12 -1.51
C GLY A 122 -4.73 3.24 -2.76
N ASP A 123 -4.62 2.26 -3.66
CA ASP A 123 -5.44 2.23 -4.87
C ASP A 123 -6.93 2.16 -4.52
N THR A 124 -7.26 1.38 -3.50
CA THR A 124 -8.65 1.23 -3.07
C THR A 124 -9.21 2.56 -2.57
N VAL A 125 -8.46 3.26 -1.74
CA VAL A 125 -8.93 4.53 -1.19
C VAL A 125 -9.09 5.57 -2.28
N LYS A 126 -8.16 5.61 -3.25
CA LYS A 126 -8.29 6.50 -4.40
C LYS A 126 -9.55 6.20 -5.21
N THR A 127 -9.82 4.92 -5.41
CA THR A 127 -11.02 4.50 -6.16
C THR A 127 -12.29 4.85 -5.38
N MET A 128 -12.27 4.64 -4.07
CA MET A 128 -13.40 5.03 -3.24
C MET A 128 -13.67 6.52 -3.34
N ALA A 129 -12.62 7.34 -3.41
CA ALA A 129 -12.79 8.78 -3.60
C ALA A 129 -13.37 9.08 -4.98
N ASP A 130 -12.89 8.38 -6.02
CA ASP A 130 -13.41 8.58 -7.38
C ASP A 130 -14.91 8.31 -7.45
N TYR A 131 -15.39 7.30 -6.73
CA TYR A 131 -16.81 6.96 -6.71
C TYR A 131 -17.58 7.70 -5.62
N LYS A 132 -16.91 8.61 -4.90
CA LYS A 132 -17.54 9.44 -3.86
C LYS A 132 -18.25 8.61 -2.81
N LEU A 133 -17.58 7.58 -2.33
CA LEU A 133 -18.15 6.70 -1.32
C LEU A 133 -17.98 7.30 0.08
N PRO A 134 -18.94 7.07 0.97
CA PRO A 134 -18.83 7.58 2.34
C PRO A 134 -17.90 6.69 3.16
N VAL A 135 -16.61 6.94 3.02
CA VAL A 135 -15.56 6.09 3.60
C VAL A 135 -14.59 6.93 4.42
N ALA A 136 -14.22 6.41 5.59
CA ALA A 136 -13.08 6.90 6.36
C ALA A 136 -12.07 5.76 6.41
N ALA A 137 -10.82 6.02 6.05
CA ALA A 137 -9.76 5.03 6.07
C ALA A 137 -8.95 5.17 7.36
N ILE A 138 -8.52 4.03 7.91
CA ILE A 138 -7.80 3.98 9.18
C ILE A 138 -6.47 3.27 8.95
N GLY A 139 -5.39 3.88 9.43
CA GLY A 139 -4.08 3.26 9.38
C GLY A 139 -3.19 3.76 10.50
N MET A 140 -1.90 3.52 10.36
CA MET A 140 -0.91 3.87 11.38
C MET A 140 0.06 4.89 10.83
N LEU A 141 0.49 5.82 11.67
CA LEU A 141 1.56 6.73 11.29
C LEU A 141 2.88 6.09 11.68
N TRP A 142 3.56 5.50 10.71
CA TRP A 142 4.80 4.79 10.98
C TRP A 142 5.95 5.81 11.03
N ASN A 143 6.41 6.10 12.23
CA ASN A 143 7.39 7.16 12.45
C ASN A 143 8.72 6.89 11.74
N THR A 144 9.09 5.64 11.56
CA THR A 144 10.29 5.29 10.79
C THR A 144 9.97 4.43 9.56
N GLY A 145 8.71 4.40 9.13
CA GLY A 145 8.30 3.69 7.93
C GLY A 145 8.59 2.21 7.98
N TYR A 146 9.03 1.66 6.82
CA TYR A 146 9.43 0.26 6.74
C TYR A 146 10.95 0.17 6.76
N PHE A 147 11.62 0.27 5.60
CA PHE A 147 13.07 0.41 5.54
C PHE A 147 13.49 0.76 4.12
N ARG A 148 14.70 1.33 4.01
CA ARG A 148 15.37 1.52 2.72
C ARG A 148 16.31 0.37 2.50
N GLN A 149 16.36 -0.13 1.25
CA GLN A 149 17.20 -1.25 0.90
C GLN A 149 18.50 -0.75 0.28
N LYS A 150 19.62 -1.24 0.80
CA LYS A 150 20.93 -1.05 0.18
C LYS A 150 21.58 -2.40 0.00
N PHE A 151 22.36 -2.53 -1.07
CA PHE A 151 23.13 -3.74 -1.30
C PHE A 151 24.60 -3.47 -0.97
N TRP A 152 25.18 -4.35 -0.16
CA TRP A 152 26.59 -4.30 0.18
C TRP A 152 27.23 -5.57 -0.35
N PHE A 153 28.34 -5.38 -1.08
CA PHE A 153 29.06 -6.53 -1.63
C PHE A 153 29.40 -7.53 -0.51
N LYS A 154 29.09 -8.79 -0.74
CA LYS A 154 29.29 -9.91 0.18
C LYS A 154 28.25 -10.00 1.30
N TYR A 155 27.51 -8.93 1.58
CA TYR A 155 26.56 -8.94 2.67
C TYR A 155 25.10 -8.94 2.21
N GLY A 156 24.88 -8.64 0.92
CA GLY A 156 23.54 -8.63 0.38
C GLY A 156 22.73 -7.43 0.82
N GLN A 157 21.51 -7.69 1.25
CA GLN A 157 20.60 -6.61 1.65
C GLN A 157 20.96 -6.08 3.04
N MET A 158 21.11 -4.76 3.12
CA MET A 158 21.35 -4.05 4.37
C MET A 158 20.19 -3.09 4.59
N PRO A 159 19.25 -3.41 5.48
CA PRO A 159 18.10 -2.51 5.71
C PRO A 159 18.52 -1.30 6.51
N GLU A 160 18.01 -0.14 6.13
CA GLU A 160 18.25 1.13 6.82
C GLU A 160 16.91 1.74 7.22
N LYS A 161 16.89 2.33 8.41
CA LYS A 161 15.67 3.02 8.88
C LYS A 161 15.35 4.21 8.00
N ILE A 162 14.06 4.47 7.84
CA ILE A 162 13.59 5.68 7.17
C ILE A 162 13.39 6.75 8.23
N HIS A 163 13.94 7.93 7.98
CA HIS A 163 13.74 9.09 8.85
C HIS A 163 13.05 10.18 8.05
N TRP A 164 11.95 10.70 8.58
CA TRP A 164 11.19 11.75 7.90
C TRP A 164 10.60 12.70 8.92
N ASP A 165 10.41 13.96 8.51
CA ASP A 165 9.85 14.98 9.39
C ASP A 165 8.35 15.02 9.22
N ILE A 166 7.67 14.35 10.13
CA ILE A 166 6.23 14.19 10.08
C ILE A 166 5.53 15.55 10.18
N ASN A 167 6.05 16.42 11.03
CA ASN A 167 5.43 17.73 11.26
C ASN A 167 5.50 18.65 10.04
N SER A 168 6.44 18.41 9.16
CA SER A 168 6.61 19.24 7.95
C SER A 168 6.08 18.58 6.69
N TYR A 169 5.46 17.40 6.79
CA TYR A 169 4.99 16.68 5.60
C TYR A 169 3.73 17.34 5.05
N PRO A 170 3.76 17.78 3.78
CA PRO A 170 2.61 18.50 3.21
C PRO A 170 1.36 17.62 3.18
N GLY A 171 0.27 18.18 3.64
CA GLY A 171 -1.01 17.51 3.63
C GLY A 171 -1.32 16.73 4.89
N LEU A 172 -0.34 16.48 5.74
CA LEU A 172 -0.55 15.70 6.96
C LEU A 172 -0.92 16.65 8.10
N ILE A 173 -2.13 16.49 8.62
CA ILE A 173 -2.71 17.45 9.57
C ILE A 173 -2.82 16.82 10.96
N PRO A 174 -2.15 17.40 11.97
CA PRO A 174 -2.33 16.89 13.34
C PRO A 174 -3.65 17.36 13.93
N LEU A 175 -4.34 16.46 14.63
CA LEU A 175 -5.64 16.78 15.23
C LEU A 175 -5.49 17.01 16.74
N LYS A 176 -6.43 17.78 17.29
CA LYS A 176 -6.51 18.00 18.74
C LYS A 176 -6.87 16.72 19.49
N ASN A 177 -7.57 15.84 18.81
CA ASN A 177 -8.16 14.65 19.43
C ASN A 177 -7.07 13.71 19.92
N ARG A 178 -7.30 13.14 21.09
CA ARG A 178 -6.48 12.10 21.67
C ARG A 178 -7.39 10.94 22.06
N ILE A 179 -6.88 9.73 21.89
CA ILE A 179 -7.55 8.55 22.39
C ILE A 179 -6.57 7.80 23.27
N LYS A 180 -7.07 6.86 24.06
CA LYS A 180 -6.20 6.03 24.88
C LYS A 180 -6.67 4.60 24.86
N ILE A 181 -5.73 3.69 24.96
CA ILE A 181 -5.96 2.27 24.92
C ILE A 181 -5.10 1.62 26.01
N SER A 182 -5.62 0.55 26.61
CA SER A 182 -4.88 -0.16 27.65
C SER A 182 -4.02 -1.25 27.03
N LEU A 183 -2.72 -1.15 27.24
CA LEU A 183 -1.75 -2.17 26.78
C LEU A 183 -0.78 -2.48 27.91
N GLN A 184 -0.66 -3.75 28.25
CA GLN A 184 0.24 -4.21 29.33
C GLN A 184 -0.04 -3.46 30.64
N SER A 185 -1.32 -3.27 30.94
CA SER A 185 -1.79 -2.58 32.16
C SER A 185 -1.38 -1.11 32.24
N GLU A 186 -0.99 -0.53 31.11
CA GLU A 186 -0.67 0.90 31.02
C GLU A 186 -1.62 1.58 30.05
N GLU A 187 -1.94 2.84 30.33
CA GLU A 187 -2.69 3.65 29.37
C GLU A 187 -1.72 4.18 28.33
N VAL A 188 -2.01 3.88 27.06
CA VAL A 188 -1.23 4.37 25.94
C VAL A 188 -2.06 5.40 25.19
N TYR A 189 -1.52 6.59 25.02
CA TYR A 189 -2.23 7.68 24.37
C TYR A 189 -1.84 7.73 22.91
N LEU A 190 -2.81 8.04 22.05
CA LEU A 190 -2.59 8.11 20.61
C LEU A 190 -3.08 9.45 20.10
N ARG A 191 -2.24 10.10 19.31
CA ARG A 191 -2.62 11.28 18.53
C ARG A 191 -3.19 10.82 17.22
N LEU A 192 -4.12 11.59 16.66
CA LEU A 192 -4.68 11.32 15.36
C LEU A 192 -4.15 12.34 14.36
N TRP A 193 -3.80 11.85 13.18
CA TRP A 193 -3.43 12.69 12.03
C TRP A 193 -4.43 12.43 10.92
N LYS A 194 -4.68 13.42 10.08
CA LYS A 194 -5.51 13.23 8.88
C LYS A 194 -4.73 13.58 7.63
N TYR A 195 -4.94 12.77 6.63
CA TYR A 195 -4.43 12.97 5.28
C TYR A 195 -5.58 12.71 4.33
N TYR A 196 -5.90 13.70 3.46
CA TYR A 196 -7.05 13.56 2.60
C TYR A 196 -6.66 13.04 1.23
N VAL A 197 -7.31 11.97 0.80
CA VAL A 197 -7.07 11.34 -0.50
C VAL A 197 -8.18 11.81 -1.44
N TYR A 198 -7.81 12.62 -2.41
CA TYR A 198 -8.78 13.22 -3.33
C TYR A 198 -9.11 12.28 -4.48
N SER A 199 -10.35 12.43 -5.00
CA SER A 199 -10.72 11.83 -6.25
C SER A 199 -9.87 12.40 -7.37
N TYR A 200 -9.79 11.65 -8.46
CA TYR A 200 -9.05 12.09 -9.63
C TYR A 200 -9.58 13.43 -10.17
N GLN A 201 -10.90 13.67 -10.10
CA GLN A 201 -11.48 14.92 -10.56
C GLN A 201 -11.47 16.03 -9.50
N HIS A 202 -10.92 15.75 -8.33
CA HIS A 202 -10.80 16.70 -7.23
C HIS A 202 -12.14 17.20 -6.70
N ASP A 203 -13.16 16.36 -6.82
CA ASP A 203 -14.51 16.75 -6.37
C ASP A 203 -14.98 15.96 -5.16
N TYR A 204 -14.11 15.13 -4.58
CA TYR A 204 -14.40 14.40 -3.35
C TYR A 204 -13.08 14.04 -2.68
N ALA A 205 -13.12 13.77 -1.38
CA ALA A 205 -11.91 13.42 -0.64
C ALA A 205 -12.26 12.45 0.47
N VAL A 206 -11.45 11.39 0.58
CA VAL A 206 -11.60 10.39 1.64
C VAL A 206 -10.59 10.71 2.74
N PRO A 207 -11.03 10.89 4.00
CA PRO A 207 -10.07 11.11 5.09
C PRO A 207 -9.37 9.81 5.44
N LEU A 208 -8.06 9.88 5.55
CA LEU A 208 -7.23 8.79 6.06
C LEU A 208 -6.76 9.21 7.44
N ILE A 209 -7.19 8.47 8.46
CA ILE A 209 -6.84 8.74 9.85
C ILE A 209 -5.66 7.86 10.23
N LEU A 210 -4.58 8.47 10.71
CA LEU A 210 -3.37 7.75 11.05
C LEU A 210 -3.11 7.88 12.55
N LEU A 211 -2.88 6.74 13.20
CA LEU A 211 -2.71 6.65 14.64
C LEU A 211 -1.22 6.74 15.01
N ASP A 212 -0.90 7.53 16.02
CA ASP A 212 0.47 7.86 16.36
C ASP A 212 0.66 7.82 17.89
N SER A 213 1.54 6.94 18.35
CA SER A 213 1.84 6.82 19.78
C SER A 213 2.98 7.74 20.25
N ASN A 214 3.66 8.43 19.34
CA ASN A 214 4.83 9.23 19.70
C ASN A 214 4.40 10.59 20.23
N ILE A 215 3.80 10.59 21.41
CA ILE A 215 3.33 11.80 22.08
C ILE A 215 3.53 11.69 23.59
N GLU A 216 3.59 12.84 24.25
CA GLU A 216 3.43 12.88 25.69
C GLU A 216 1.94 12.68 26.01
N PRO A 217 1.58 12.02 27.10
CA PRO A 217 2.41 11.60 28.24
C PRO A 217 2.91 10.15 28.18
N ASN A 218 2.99 9.54 27.01
CA ASN A 218 3.44 8.15 26.91
C ASN A 218 4.87 8.01 27.43
N THR A 219 5.15 6.84 28.02
CA THR A 219 6.50 6.48 28.39
C THR A 219 7.37 6.38 27.13
N GLU A 220 8.68 6.40 27.31
CA GLU A 220 9.59 6.25 26.17
C GLU A 220 9.30 4.99 25.38
N LYS A 221 9.06 3.88 26.08
CA LYS A 221 8.73 2.61 25.43
C LYS A 221 7.46 2.73 24.57
N ASN A 222 6.40 3.31 25.14
CA ASN A 222 5.13 3.38 24.46
C ASN A 222 5.13 4.41 23.34
N ARG A 223 6.01 5.40 23.38
CA ARG A 223 6.14 6.36 22.30
C ARG A 223 6.68 5.73 21.02
N HIS A 224 7.31 4.56 21.11
CA HIS A 224 7.91 3.88 19.96
C HIS A 224 7.04 2.76 19.39
N LEU A 225 5.82 2.58 19.90
CA LEU A 225 4.96 1.50 19.43
C LEU A 225 4.61 1.63 17.95
N THR A 226 4.47 2.86 17.44
CA THR A 226 4.15 3.10 16.04
C THR A 226 5.37 3.52 15.23
N ASP A 227 6.55 3.01 15.57
CA ASP A 227 7.76 3.38 14.83
C ASP A 227 7.85 2.69 13.49
N GLN A 228 7.95 1.35 13.51
CA GLN A 228 8.30 0.59 12.31
C GLN A 228 7.22 -0.41 11.95
N LEU A 229 6.86 -0.38 10.68
CA LEU A 229 5.87 -1.29 10.09
C LEU A 229 6.44 -2.71 10.04
N TYR A 230 5.62 -3.66 10.46
CA TYR A 230 5.92 -5.10 10.36
C TYR A 230 7.17 -5.54 11.11
N ARG A 231 7.28 -5.12 12.37
CA ARG A 231 8.31 -5.64 13.28
C ARG A 231 7.86 -7.04 13.73
N SER A 232 8.56 -8.06 13.28
CA SER A 232 8.24 -9.44 13.63
C SER A 232 9.26 -10.08 14.58
N ASP A 233 10.32 -9.34 14.91
CA ASP A 233 11.33 -9.79 15.85
C ASP A 233 10.87 -9.70 17.30
N ASP A 234 9.73 -9.02 17.55
CA ASP A 234 9.17 -8.85 18.88
C ASP A 234 7.67 -9.13 18.77
N THR A 235 7.25 -10.32 19.20
CA THR A 235 5.86 -10.74 19.04
C THR A 235 4.90 -9.94 19.90
N SER A 236 5.34 -9.46 21.08
CA SER A 236 4.50 -8.58 21.88
C SER A 236 4.24 -7.25 21.18
N LEU A 237 5.29 -6.66 20.60
CA LEU A 237 5.14 -5.44 19.83
C LEU A 237 4.22 -5.65 18.63
N LYS A 238 4.41 -6.77 17.94
CA LYS A 238 3.56 -7.11 16.80
C LYS A 238 2.09 -7.16 17.21
N ALA A 239 1.80 -7.82 18.33
CA ALA A 239 0.43 -7.90 18.82
C ALA A 239 -0.11 -6.51 19.19
N MET A 240 0.70 -5.70 19.87
CA MET A 240 0.27 -4.37 20.27
C MET A 240 -0.03 -3.48 19.07
N GLN A 241 0.74 -3.60 17.99
CA GLN A 241 0.47 -2.82 16.78
C GLN A 241 -0.88 -3.20 16.17
N ARG A 242 -1.23 -4.50 16.17
CA ARG A 242 -2.54 -4.93 15.67
C ARG A 242 -3.67 -4.45 16.58
N ILE A 243 -3.43 -4.48 17.88
CA ILE A 243 -4.44 -3.98 18.83
C ILE A 243 -4.65 -2.48 18.63
N ILE A 244 -3.58 -1.73 18.46
CA ILE A 244 -3.70 -0.29 18.19
C ILE A 244 -4.51 -0.03 16.93
N LEU A 245 -4.20 -0.75 15.84
CA LEU A 245 -4.93 -0.54 14.60
C LEU A 245 -6.42 -0.83 14.76
N GLY A 246 -6.76 -1.99 15.31
CA GLY A 246 -8.16 -2.40 15.41
C GLY A 246 -8.93 -1.63 16.47
N MET A 247 -8.50 -1.76 17.72
CA MET A 247 -9.22 -1.13 18.82
C MET A 247 -9.03 0.39 18.81
N GLY A 248 -7.78 0.83 18.56
CA GLY A 248 -7.51 2.26 18.45
C GLY A 248 -8.26 2.91 17.30
N GLY A 249 -8.38 2.18 16.17
CA GLY A 249 -9.12 2.68 15.03
C GLY A 249 -10.57 2.94 15.35
N VAL A 250 -11.21 2.00 16.04
CA VAL A 250 -12.62 2.19 16.43
C VAL A 250 -12.76 3.38 17.39
N LEU A 251 -11.85 3.49 18.37
CA LEU A 251 -11.87 4.62 19.29
C LEU A 251 -11.69 5.95 18.55
N ALA A 252 -10.82 5.96 17.54
CA ALA A 252 -10.60 7.17 16.74
C ALA A 252 -11.86 7.58 16.00
N LEU A 253 -12.54 6.61 15.38
CA LEU A 253 -13.77 6.91 14.65
C LEU A 253 -14.84 7.46 15.59
N ASN A 254 -14.95 6.88 16.79
CA ASN A 254 -15.89 7.37 17.78
C ASN A 254 -15.52 8.79 18.23
N GLU A 255 -14.25 9.03 18.47
CA GLU A 255 -13.76 10.34 18.92
C GLU A 255 -14.06 11.42 17.88
N LEU A 256 -13.94 11.08 16.59
CA LEU A 256 -14.21 12.02 15.52
C LEU A 256 -15.69 12.21 15.23
N GLY A 257 -16.55 11.43 15.87
CA GLY A 257 -17.98 11.55 15.69
C GLY A 257 -18.52 10.93 14.41
N TYR A 258 -17.73 10.08 13.77
CA TYR A 258 -18.17 9.43 12.54
C TYR A 258 -19.21 8.35 12.83
N ALA A 259 -20.24 8.30 12.02
CA ALA A 259 -21.33 7.33 12.16
C ALA A 259 -21.12 6.17 11.20
N ILE A 260 -20.29 5.23 11.61
CA ILE A 260 -19.87 4.12 10.74
C ILE A 260 -20.81 2.93 10.87
N ASP A 261 -21.26 2.39 9.73
CA ASP A 261 -22.08 1.18 9.68
C ASP A 261 -21.27 -0.08 9.42
N ILE A 262 -20.27 0.00 8.55
CA ILE A 262 -19.51 -1.17 8.13
C ILE A 262 -18.05 -0.94 8.45
N TYR A 263 -17.45 -1.92 9.12
CA TYR A 263 -16.03 -1.94 9.42
C TYR A 263 -15.39 -2.96 8.49
N HIS A 264 -14.69 -2.47 7.47
CA HIS A 264 -14.09 -3.32 6.46
C HIS A 264 -12.61 -3.55 6.79
N LEU A 265 -12.29 -4.80 7.12
CA LEU A 265 -10.95 -5.20 7.54
C LEU A 265 -10.16 -5.68 6.34
N ASN A 266 -9.15 -4.90 5.96
CA ASN A 266 -8.24 -5.29 4.88
C ASN A 266 -7.14 -6.14 5.49
N GLU A 267 -7.29 -7.45 5.43
CA GLU A 267 -6.46 -8.45 6.09
C GLU A 267 -6.83 -8.59 7.58
N GLY A 268 -6.31 -9.61 8.23
CA GLY A 268 -6.62 -9.89 9.63
C GLY A 268 -6.02 -8.93 10.64
N HIS A 269 -5.15 -8.04 10.18
CA HIS A 269 -4.44 -7.12 11.08
C HIS A 269 -5.37 -6.28 11.94
N ALA A 270 -6.56 -5.96 11.47
CA ALA A 270 -7.50 -5.10 12.18
C ALA A 270 -8.63 -5.86 12.86
N ALA A 271 -8.53 -7.17 12.98
CA ALA A 271 -9.62 -7.98 13.52
C ALA A 271 -10.02 -7.59 14.93
N PHE A 272 -9.09 -7.02 15.70
CA PHE A 272 -9.40 -6.59 17.07
C PHE A 272 -10.37 -5.41 17.12
N ALA A 273 -10.71 -4.82 15.98
CA ALA A 273 -11.77 -3.78 15.96
C ALA A 273 -13.08 -4.29 16.54
N PHE A 274 -13.39 -5.56 16.31
CA PHE A 274 -14.62 -6.15 16.84
C PHE A 274 -14.65 -6.07 18.37
N LEU A 275 -13.51 -6.28 19.02
CA LEU A 275 -13.46 -6.28 20.48
C LEU A 275 -13.87 -4.93 21.06
N GLU A 276 -13.44 -3.85 20.42
CA GLU A 276 -13.79 -2.51 20.90
C GLU A 276 -15.28 -2.24 20.68
N LYS A 277 -15.81 -2.64 19.53
CA LYS A 277 -17.24 -2.48 19.25
C LYS A 277 -18.09 -3.34 20.18
N ALA A 278 -17.58 -4.49 20.58
CA ALA A 278 -18.32 -5.42 21.42
C ALA A 278 -18.21 -5.09 22.91
N ARG A 279 -17.42 -4.08 23.27
CA ARG A 279 -17.22 -3.75 24.69
C ARG A 279 -18.56 -3.42 25.35
N GLY A 280 -18.89 -4.17 26.40
CA GLY A 280 -20.14 -3.97 27.11
C GLY A 280 -21.38 -4.56 26.42
N VAL A 281 -21.19 -5.27 25.32
CA VAL A 281 -22.28 -5.89 24.57
C VAL A 281 -22.18 -7.40 24.70
N THR A 282 -23.31 -8.06 24.97
CA THR A 282 -23.33 -9.50 25.22
C THR A 282 -24.44 -10.18 24.45
N GLY A 283 -24.39 -11.51 24.41
CA GLY A 283 -25.47 -12.35 23.92
C GLY A 283 -25.82 -12.12 22.45
N ASP A 284 -27.11 -12.12 22.17
CA ASP A 284 -27.60 -11.98 20.80
C ASP A 284 -27.24 -10.64 20.20
N GLU A 285 -27.18 -9.60 21.01
CA GLU A 285 -26.80 -8.27 20.53
C GLU A 285 -25.36 -8.28 20.01
N ARG A 286 -24.47 -8.96 20.74
CA ARG A 286 -23.09 -9.07 20.29
C ARG A 286 -22.97 -9.88 19.00
N GLU A 287 -23.70 -10.99 18.91
CA GLU A 287 -23.69 -11.80 17.69
C GLU A 287 -24.22 -11.00 16.50
N ALA A 288 -25.23 -10.16 16.73
CA ALA A 288 -25.79 -9.34 15.67
C ALA A 288 -24.82 -8.28 15.16
N MET A 289 -23.82 -7.91 15.95
CA MET A 289 -22.81 -6.93 15.52
C MET A 289 -21.99 -7.42 14.34
N ARG A 290 -21.94 -8.73 14.12
CA ARG A 290 -21.18 -9.28 13.02
C ARG A 290 -21.64 -8.77 11.65
N LYS A 291 -22.90 -8.36 11.54
CA LYS A 291 -23.43 -7.81 10.29
C LYS A 291 -22.74 -6.51 9.90
N HIS A 292 -22.04 -5.87 10.83
CA HIS A 292 -21.33 -4.61 10.57
C HIS A 292 -19.87 -4.83 10.17
N PHE A 293 -19.40 -6.08 10.02
CA PHE A 293 -18.00 -6.36 9.72
C PHE A 293 -17.86 -7.12 8.41
N ALA A 294 -16.91 -6.67 7.60
CA ALA A 294 -16.51 -7.34 6.36
C ALA A 294 -15.01 -7.58 6.42
N TYR A 295 -14.58 -8.71 5.90
CA TYR A 295 -13.18 -9.12 5.98
C TYR A 295 -12.68 -9.56 4.61
N THR A 296 -11.56 -8.98 4.17
CA THR A 296 -10.87 -9.37 2.95
C THR A 296 -9.54 -10.01 3.34
N CYS A 297 -9.35 -11.27 2.95
CA CYS A 297 -8.13 -12.01 3.23
C CYS A 297 -7.18 -11.91 2.03
N HIS A 298 -5.92 -11.59 2.31
CA HIS A 298 -4.89 -11.52 1.27
C HIS A 298 -3.84 -12.61 1.42
N THR A 299 -3.93 -13.43 2.46
CA THR A 299 -2.89 -14.39 2.81
C THR A 299 -3.17 -15.75 2.17
N PRO A 300 -2.27 -16.24 1.30
CA PRO A 300 -2.50 -17.54 0.65
C PRO A 300 -1.79 -18.70 1.34
N VAL A 301 -0.81 -18.43 2.20
CA VAL A 301 -0.03 -19.50 2.83
C VAL A 301 -0.39 -19.60 4.31
N GLU A 302 -0.46 -20.85 4.79
CA GLU A 302 -0.88 -21.12 6.15
C GLU A 302 -0.03 -20.38 7.18
N ALA A 303 1.29 -20.38 6.97
CA ALA A 303 2.22 -19.78 7.91
C ALA A 303 2.12 -18.25 7.95
N GLY A 304 1.44 -17.65 6.99
CA GLY A 304 1.31 -16.19 6.92
C GLY A 304 0.22 -15.61 7.80
N HIS A 305 -0.66 -16.45 8.34
CA HIS A 305 -1.72 -15.97 9.22
C HIS A 305 -1.15 -15.63 10.59
N ASP A 306 -1.47 -14.44 11.08
CA ASP A 306 -0.97 -13.99 12.39
C ASP A 306 -1.52 -14.84 13.52
N ARG A 307 -0.63 -15.33 14.37
CA ARG A 307 -0.97 -16.13 15.55
C ARG A 307 -0.19 -15.63 16.75
N PHE A 308 -0.84 -15.58 17.89
CA PHE A 308 -0.20 -15.14 19.13
C PHE A 308 -0.45 -16.16 20.23
N SER A 309 0.57 -16.43 21.03
CA SER A 309 0.41 -17.36 22.16
C SER A 309 -0.54 -16.75 23.18
N ILE A 310 -1.30 -17.63 23.83
CA ILE A 310 -2.24 -17.19 24.85
C ILE A 310 -1.50 -16.55 26.02
N SER A 311 -0.38 -17.15 26.42
CA SER A 311 0.38 -16.62 27.56
C SER A 311 0.89 -15.20 27.29
N GLU A 312 1.23 -14.90 26.04
CA GLU A 312 1.76 -13.57 25.69
C GLU A 312 0.64 -12.54 25.56
N ILE A 313 -0.41 -12.89 24.80
CA ILE A 313 -1.44 -11.88 24.51
C ILE A 313 -2.30 -11.58 25.73
N SER A 314 -2.46 -12.57 26.64
CA SER A 314 -3.24 -12.35 27.85
C SER A 314 -2.60 -11.33 28.78
N LYS A 315 -1.29 -11.12 28.66
CA LYS A 315 -0.58 -10.12 29.45
C LYS A 315 -0.71 -8.71 28.86
N ILE A 316 -1.18 -8.60 27.62
CA ILE A 316 -1.24 -7.32 26.92
C ILE A 316 -2.60 -6.67 27.08
N VAL A 317 -3.69 -7.45 27.04
CA VAL A 317 -5.05 -6.91 27.00
C VAL A 317 -5.78 -7.19 28.29
N LYS A 318 -6.91 -6.49 28.48
CA LYS A 318 -7.79 -6.71 29.62
C LYS A 318 -8.42 -8.10 29.54
N LYS A 319 -8.84 -8.60 30.69
CA LYS A 319 -9.44 -9.94 30.78
C LYS A 319 -10.65 -10.08 29.86
N GLU A 320 -11.52 -9.09 29.84
CA GLU A 320 -12.73 -9.20 29.01
C GLU A 320 -12.38 -9.24 27.51
N ASP A 321 -11.36 -8.52 27.10
CA ASP A 321 -10.92 -8.58 25.70
C ASP A 321 -10.31 -9.94 25.37
N PHE A 322 -9.51 -10.46 26.28
CA PHE A 322 -8.90 -11.77 26.08
C PHE A 322 -9.96 -12.88 25.98
N GLU A 323 -11.01 -12.80 26.78
CA GLU A 323 -12.09 -13.78 26.72
C GLU A 323 -12.75 -13.79 25.35
N LEU A 324 -12.96 -12.62 24.75
CA LEU A 324 -13.51 -12.55 23.40
C LEU A 324 -12.53 -13.07 22.36
N MET A 325 -11.24 -12.80 22.55
CA MET A 325 -10.23 -13.35 21.65
C MET A 325 -10.26 -14.88 21.68
N GLU A 326 -10.37 -15.46 22.87
CA GLU A 326 -10.45 -16.91 22.99
C GLU A 326 -11.71 -17.46 22.33
N LYS A 327 -12.83 -16.80 22.56
CA LYS A 327 -14.11 -17.27 22.04
C LYS A 327 -14.12 -17.33 20.52
N TYR A 328 -13.62 -16.29 19.88
CA TYR A 328 -13.74 -16.16 18.43
C TYR A 328 -12.46 -16.48 17.67
N GLY A 329 -11.30 -16.48 18.32
CA GLY A 329 -10.05 -16.58 17.60
C GLY A 329 -9.08 -17.67 18.03
N LYS A 330 -9.46 -18.50 19.02
CA LYS A 330 -8.56 -19.58 19.44
C LYS A 330 -8.60 -20.72 18.43
N ASP A 331 -7.43 -21.08 17.89
CA ASP A 331 -7.36 -22.11 16.86
C ASP A 331 -7.09 -23.50 17.48
N SER A 332 -6.96 -24.51 16.62
CA SER A 332 -6.77 -25.88 17.05
C SER A 332 -5.42 -26.10 17.72
N HIS A 333 -4.48 -25.18 17.53
CA HIS A 333 -3.17 -25.24 18.18
C HIS A 333 -3.12 -24.46 19.50
N GLY A 334 -4.27 -23.94 19.94
CA GLY A 334 -4.34 -23.21 21.20
C GLY A 334 -3.79 -21.79 21.12
N MET A 335 -3.72 -21.23 19.95
CA MET A 335 -3.22 -19.88 19.75
C MET A 335 -4.34 -18.94 19.30
N ILE A 336 -4.15 -17.66 19.52
CA ILE A 336 -5.07 -16.65 19.00
C ILE A 336 -4.67 -16.36 17.55
N ASN A 337 -5.54 -16.73 16.62
CA ASN A 337 -5.32 -16.65 15.18
C ASN A 337 -6.18 -15.53 14.62
N LEU A 338 -5.56 -14.49 14.08
CA LEU A 338 -6.30 -13.29 13.63
C LEU A 338 -7.17 -13.57 12.40
N THR A 339 -6.78 -14.48 11.54
CA THR A 339 -7.62 -14.85 10.40
C THR A 339 -8.88 -15.56 10.89
N LEU A 340 -8.73 -16.49 11.81
CA LEU A 340 -9.86 -17.19 12.39
C LEU A 340 -10.78 -16.20 13.11
N LEU A 341 -10.21 -15.28 13.88
CA LEU A 341 -10.99 -14.25 14.56
C LEU A 341 -11.78 -13.42 13.54
N ALA A 342 -11.12 -12.97 12.49
CA ALA A 342 -11.79 -12.15 11.47
C ALA A 342 -12.92 -12.91 10.80
N MET A 343 -12.71 -14.20 10.49
CA MET A 343 -13.77 -14.99 9.86
C MET A 343 -14.96 -15.21 10.79
N ASN A 344 -14.69 -15.36 12.08
CA ASN A 344 -15.78 -15.59 13.03
C ASN A 344 -16.58 -14.33 13.35
N ILE A 345 -15.97 -13.15 13.22
CA ILE A 345 -16.67 -11.92 13.58
C ILE A 345 -17.23 -11.16 12.37
N ALA A 346 -16.89 -11.56 11.16
CA ALA A 346 -17.36 -10.87 9.95
C ALA A 346 -18.54 -11.62 9.34
N SER A 347 -19.50 -10.86 8.83
CA SER A 347 -20.63 -11.45 8.10
C SER A 347 -20.29 -11.64 6.62
N ALA A 348 -19.33 -10.86 6.10
CA ALA A 348 -18.91 -10.96 4.71
C ALA A 348 -17.42 -11.26 4.68
N ILE A 349 -17.04 -12.31 3.96
CA ILE A 349 -15.64 -12.74 3.84
C ILE A 349 -15.33 -12.91 2.37
N ASN A 350 -14.22 -12.31 1.90
CA ASN A 350 -13.81 -12.55 0.53
C ASN A 350 -12.32 -12.79 0.42
N ALA A 351 -12.00 -13.73 -0.49
CA ALA A 351 -10.65 -13.89 -1.01
C ALA A 351 -10.44 -12.88 -2.13
N VAL A 352 -9.21 -12.77 -2.63
CA VAL A 352 -8.85 -11.72 -3.58
C VAL A 352 -8.63 -12.22 -5.00
N SER A 353 -8.98 -13.47 -5.25
CA SER A 353 -9.07 -14.05 -6.60
C SER A 353 -9.84 -15.35 -6.49
N LYS A 354 -10.30 -15.86 -7.65
CA LYS A 354 -10.98 -17.14 -7.66
C LYS A 354 -10.07 -18.26 -7.18
N ARG A 355 -8.81 -18.23 -7.62
CA ARG A 355 -7.82 -19.22 -7.17
C ARG A 355 -7.60 -19.15 -5.67
N HIS A 356 -7.49 -17.94 -5.12
CA HIS A 356 -7.30 -17.74 -3.70
C HIS A 356 -8.50 -18.25 -2.90
N GLN A 357 -9.72 -18.09 -3.43
CA GLN A 357 -10.91 -18.64 -2.78
C GLN A 357 -10.77 -20.15 -2.62
N GLN A 358 -10.30 -20.83 -3.66
CA GLN A 358 -10.10 -22.29 -3.59
C GLN A 358 -9.10 -22.65 -2.51
N VAL A 359 -8.02 -21.89 -2.41
CA VAL A 359 -7.00 -22.12 -1.36
C VAL A 359 -7.62 -21.94 0.01
N MET A 360 -8.38 -20.88 0.22
CA MET A 360 -9.03 -20.63 1.49
C MET A 360 -10.05 -21.69 1.85
N HIS A 361 -10.78 -22.20 0.86
CA HIS A 361 -11.74 -23.29 1.11
C HIS A 361 -11.02 -24.53 1.66
N THR A 362 -9.80 -24.78 1.19
CA THR A 362 -9.01 -25.90 1.69
C THR A 362 -8.48 -25.64 3.10
N GLN A 363 -7.94 -24.44 3.32
CA GLN A 363 -7.37 -24.08 4.62
C GLN A 363 -8.43 -23.94 5.71
N PHE A 364 -9.62 -23.45 5.34
CA PHE A 364 -10.68 -23.15 6.30
C PHE A 364 -11.97 -23.80 5.84
N LYS A 365 -11.94 -25.13 5.75
CA LYS A 365 -13.05 -25.89 5.17
C LYS A 365 -14.37 -25.64 5.89
N LYS A 366 -14.31 -25.44 7.20
CA LYS A 366 -15.50 -25.17 7.99
C LYS A 366 -16.26 -23.92 7.52
N TYR A 367 -15.53 -22.97 6.92
CA TYR A 367 -16.08 -21.68 6.51
C TYR A 367 -16.29 -21.57 5.01
N GLU A 368 -16.13 -22.65 4.24
CA GLU A 368 -16.05 -22.54 2.79
C GLU A 368 -17.30 -21.93 2.15
N GLU A 369 -18.48 -22.20 2.70
CA GLU A 369 -19.71 -21.63 2.15
C GLU A 369 -19.81 -20.12 2.33
N ARG A 370 -19.08 -19.57 3.29
CA ARG A 370 -19.11 -18.14 3.58
C ARG A 370 -18.01 -17.37 2.86
N ILE A 371 -17.00 -18.07 2.33
CA ILE A 371 -15.87 -17.40 1.69
C ILE A 371 -16.16 -17.19 0.21
N GLN A 372 -16.42 -15.95 -0.16
CA GLN A 372 -16.61 -15.52 -1.54
C GLN A 372 -15.28 -15.07 -2.14
N PHE A 373 -15.29 -14.54 -3.35
CA PHE A 373 -14.10 -13.87 -3.87
C PHE A 373 -14.49 -12.61 -4.62
N VAL A 374 -13.61 -11.62 -4.52
CA VAL A 374 -13.68 -10.40 -5.31
C VAL A 374 -12.24 -10.18 -5.79
N THR A 375 -12.02 -10.31 -7.09
CA THR A 375 -10.67 -10.18 -7.62
C THR A 375 -10.14 -8.78 -7.36
N ASN A 376 -8.91 -8.68 -6.85
CA ASN A 376 -8.28 -7.39 -6.64
C ASN A 376 -8.17 -6.62 -7.94
N GLY A 377 -8.17 -5.31 -7.84
CA GLY A 377 -7.99 -4.44 -8.99
C GLY A 377 -6.90 -3.42 -8.73
N VAL A 378 -6.78 -2.49 -9.66
CA VAL A 378 -5.78 -1.41 -9.55
C VAL A 378 -6.47 -0.09 -9.91
N HIS A 379 -5.94 1.01 -9.38
CA HIS A 379 -6.45 2.34 -9.70
C HIS A 379 -5.83 2.76 -11.04
N THR A 380 -6.64 2.73 -12.10
CA THR A 380 -6.13 2.90 -13.46
C THR A 380 -5.40 4.24 -13.65
N HIS A 381 -5.96 5.31 -13.08
CA HIS A 381 -5.31 6.64 -13.22
C HIS A 381 -3.91 6.67 -12.64
N THR A 382 -3.67 5.89 -11.58
CA THR A 382 -2.34 5.82 -10.98
C THR A 382 -1.35 5.16 -11.93
N TRP A 383 -1.77 4.09 -12.62
CA TRP A 383 -0.82 3.19 -13.25
C TRP A 383 -0.71 3.31 -14.76
N ILE A 384 -1.66 3.98 -15.44
CA ILE A 384 -1.51 4.24 -16.86
C ILE A 384 -0.45 5.33 -17.05
N SER A 385 0.57 5.05 -17.84
CA SER A 385 1.63 6.02 -18.09
C SER A 385 1.12 7.20 -18.90
N PRO A 386 1.82 8.33 -18.85
CA PRO A 386 1.41 9.48 -19.69
C PRO A 386 1.34 9.16 -21.18
N SER A 387 2.28 8.36 -21.69
CA SER A 387 2.28 8.03 -23.12
C SER A 387 1.07 7.19 -23.49
N PHE A 388 0.68 6.23 -22.63
CA PHE A 388 -0.51 5.42 -22.90
C PHE A 388 -1.78 6.22 -22.69
N MET A 389 -1.81 7.13 -21.72
CA MET A 389 -2.98 7.99 -21.56
C MET A 389 -3.17 8.86 -22.81
N ARG A 390 -2.07 9.42 -23.35
CA ARG A 390 -2.16 10.19 -24.60
C ARG A 390 -2.65 9.33 -25.76
N LEU A 391 -2.21 8.08 -25.81
CA LEU A 391 -2.69 7.15 -26.84
C LEU A 391 -4.20 6.98 -26.77
N PHE A 392 -4.73 6.73 -25.59
CA PHE A 392 -6.17 6.53 -25.44
C PHE A 392 -6.94 7.82 -25.68
N GLU A 393 -6.38 8.95 -25.32
CA GLU A 393 -7.02 10.24 -25.60
C GLU A 393 -7.04 10.53 -27.09
N GLU A 394 -5.98 10.18 -27.81
CA GLU A 394 -5.93 10.35 -29.26
C GLU A 394 -7.01 9.52 -29.95
N PHE A 395 -7.35 8.38 -29.40
CA PHE A 395 -8.41 7.52 -29.94
C PHE A 395 -9.71 7.67 -29.14
N SER A 396 -9.93 8.84 -28.55
CA SER A 396 -11.10 9.07 -27.68
C SER A 396 -12.42 8.97 -28.44
N ALA A 397 -12.42 9.24 -29.75
CA ALA A 397 -13.63 9.03 -30.53
C ALA A 397 -14.09 7.58 -30.48
N PHE A 398 -13.16 6.66 -30.27
CA PHE A 398 -13.44 5.23 -30.16
C PHE A 398 -13.63 4.81 -28.71
N PHE A 399 -12.69 5.20 -27.82
CA PHE A 399 -12.72 4.76 -26.41
C PHE A 399 -13.65 5.58 -25.53
N GLY A 400 -13.96 6.81 -25.94
CA GLY A 400 -14.64 7.73 -25.06
C GLY A 400 -13.68 8.27 -24.01
N ASP A 401 -14.25 8.75 -22.91
CA ASP A 401 -13.46 9.33 -21.82
C ASP A 401 -12.99 8.21 -20.88
N ILE A 402 -11.77 7.76 -21.11
CA ILE A 402 -11.17 6.68 -20.31
C ILE A 402 -11.05 7.08 -18.84
N LYS A 403 -10.78 8.37 -18.59
CA LYS A 403 -10.60 8.81 -17.22
C LYS A 403 -11.89 8.68 -16.41
N ALA A 404 -13.02 8.96 -17.05
CA ALA A 404 -14.31 8.80 -16.37
C ALA A 404 -14.77 7.35 -16.39
N ASN A 405 -14.39 6.58 -17.41
CA ASN A 405 -14.85 5.21 -17.55
C ASN A 405 -13.73 4.30 -18.06
N PRO A 406 -12.83 3.88 -17.16
CA PRO A 406 -11.71 3.03 -17.59
C PRO A 406 -12.14 1.67 -18.18
N TYR A 407 -13.37 1.24 -17.89
CA TYR A 407 -13.86 -0.02 -18.44
C TYR A 407 -13.85 -0.01 -19.97
N ASN A 408 -13.93 1.17 -20.58
CA ASN A 408 -13.91 1.27 -22.04
C ASN A 408 -12.62 0.76 -22.66
N LEU A 409 -11.56 0.54 -21.86
CA LEU A 409 -10.33 -0.04 -22.38
C LEU A 409 -10.56 -1.44 -22.95
N VAL A 410 -11.64 -2.11 -22.54
CA VAL A 410 -11.98 -3.43 -23.11
C VAL A 410 -12.16 -3.36 -24.63
N LYS A 411 -12.51 -2.20 -25.15
CA LYS A 411 -12.70 -2.02 -26.59
C LYS A 411 -11.41 -2.15 -27.40
N ALA A 412 -10.24 -2.08 -26.72
CA ALA A 412 -8.95 -2.13 -27.42
C ALA A 412 -8.81 -3.39 -28.27
N LYS A 413 -9.44 -4.49 -27.87
CA LYS A 413 -9.34 -5.73 -28.64
C LYS A 413 -9.90 -5.58 -30.05
N GLU A 414 -10.81 -4.64 -30.26
CA GLU A 414 -11.38 -4.40 -31.59
C GLU A 414 -10.41 -3.68 -32.51
N LEU A 415 -9.34 -3.11 -31.96
CA LEU A 415 -8.33 -2.39 -32.72
C LEU A 415 -7.07 -3.22 -32.97
N LYS A 416 -7.11 -4.51 -32.68
CA LYS A 416 -5.90 -5.34 -32.77
C LYS A 416 -5.34 -5.40 -34.20
N SER A 417 -6.16 -5.21 -35.21
CA SER A 417 -5.72 -5.22 -36.60
C SER A 417 -5.66 -3.83 -37.23
N ASN A 418 -5.87 -2.78 -36.47
CA ASN A 418 -5.85 -1.43 -36.97
C ASN A 418 -4.39 -0.94 -37.03
N PRO A 419 -3.83 -0.68 -38.25
CA PRO A 419 -2.41 -0.34 -38.34
C PRO A 419 -2.04 0.96 -37.63
N GLU A 420 -2.93 1.95 -37.67
CA GLU A 420 -2.63 3.22 -37.00
C GLU A 420 -2.55 3.05 -35.49
N PHE A 421 -3.51 2.31 -34.91
CA PHE A 421 -3.51 2.08 -33.49
C PHE A 421 -2.28 1.27 -33.07
N ARG A 422 -1.96 0.23 -33.83
CA ARG A 422 -0.81 -0.62 -33.52
C ARG A 422 0.49 0.17 -33.55
N GLY A 423 0.63 1.05 -34.54
CA GLY A 423 1.83 1.89 -34.65
C GLY A 423 1.94 2.87 -33.50
N LYS A 424 0.83 3.50 -33.14
CA LYS A 424 0.82 4.44 -32.01
C LYS A 424 1.04 3.73 -30.69
N LEU A 425 0.50 2.53 -30.56
CA LEU A 425 0.72 1.72 -29.36
C LEU A 425 2.19 1.41 -29.18
N TRP A 426 2.85 0.98 -30.26
CA TRP A 426 4.29 0.68 -30.21
C TRP A 426 5.09 1.93 -29.86
N GLN A 427 4.71 3.06 -30.43
CA GLN A 427 5.37 4.34 -30.12
C GLN A 427 5.23 4.69 -28.64
N ALA A 428 4.03 4.51 -28.07
CA ALA A 428 3.81 4.79 -26.65
C ALA A 428 4.67 3.87 -25.80
N HIS A 429 4.76 2.60 -26.18
CA HIS A 429 5.59 1.63 -25.48
C HIS A 429 7.07 2.04 -25.52
N GLN A 430 7.53 2.48 -26.68
CA GLN A 430 8.93 2.91 -26.82
C GLN A 430 9.22 4.15 -25.99
N GLU A 431 8.27 5.07 -25.88
CA GLU A 431 8.43 6.23 -25.01
C GLU A 431 8.61 5.80 -23.54
N ASN A 432 7.83 4.83 -23.11
CA ASN A 432 7.95 4.32 -21.74
C ASN A 432 9.30 3.67 -21.51
N LYS A 433 9.76 2.89 -22.48
CA LYS A 433 11.05 2.21 -22.36
C LYS A 433 12.19 3.22 -22.35
N GLU A 434 12.08 4.26 -23.17
CA GLU A 434 13.09 5.31 -23.18
C GLU A 434 13.13 6.01 -21.81
N ALA A 435 11.97 6.28 -21.22
CA ALA A 435 11.93 6.88 -19.89
C ALA A 435 12.58 5.99 -18.85
N LEU A 436 12.36 4.68 -18.95
CA LEU A 436 13.00 3.74 -18.03
C LEU A 436 14.52 3.75 -18.21
N CYS A 437 15.00 3.75 -19.45
CA CYS A 437 16.43 3.79 -19.71
C CYS A 437 17.07 5.07 -19.16
N HIS A 438 16.36 6.18 -19.30
CA HIS A 438 16.83 7.45 -18.74
C HIS A 438 16.87 7.41 -17.21
N PHE A 439 15.83 6.87 -16.60
CA PHE A 439 15.76 6.73 -15.14
C PHE A 439 16.90 5.86 -14.61
N LEU A 440 17.26 4.82 -15.36
CA LEU A 440 18.32 3.90 -14.99
C LEU A 440 19.60 4.15 -15.78
N GLU A 441 19.90 5.42 -16.06
CA GLU A 441 20.99 5.75 -17.00
C GLU A 441 22.35 5.25 -16.55
N LYS A 442 22.58 5.16 -15.24
CA LYS A 442 23.87 4.65 -14.76
C LYS A 442 24.10 3.19 -15.17
N TRP A 443 23.04 2.47 -15.47
CA TRP A 443 23.13 1.07 -15.89
C TRP A 443 23.29 0.92 -17.40
N LYS A 444 23.14 2.01 -18.15
CA LYS A 444 23.38 2.04 -19.60
C LYS A 444 22.53 1.02 -20.34
N LEU A 445 21.24 0.98 -20.04
CA LEU A 445 20.31 0.09 -20.72
C LEU A 445 20.03 0.61 -22.14
N ASN A 446 19.73 -0.32 -23.04
CA ASN A 446 19.42 -0.02 -24.43
C ASN A 446 17.94 -0.28 -24.70
N LYS A 447 17.21 0.75 -25.12
CA LYS A 447 15.77 0.62 -25.33
C LYS A 447 15.43 -0.31 -26.48
N ASN A 448 16.39 -0.61 -27.36
CA ASN A 448 16.14 -1.47 -28.51
C ASN A 448 16.42 -2.95 -28.22
N ILE A 449 16.84 -3.27 -27.00
CA ILE A 449 17.13 -4.64 -26.61
C ILE A 449 15.94 -5.20 -25.82
N PHE A 450 15.55 -6.43 -26.14
CA PHE A 450 14.46 -7.12 -25.47
C PHE A 450 14.74 -7.18 -23.96
N THR A 451 13.78 -6.71 -23.16
CA THR A 451 14.00 -6.54 -21.72
C THR A 451 12.94 -7.28 -20.93
N ILE A 452 13.40 -8.07 -19.97
CA ILE A 452 12.54 -8.84 -19.05
C ILE A 452 12.69 -8.26 -17.65
N CYS A 453 11.57 -8.11 -16.95
CA CYS A 453 11.58 -7.59 -15.59
C CYS A 453 10.96 -8.59 -14.62
N TRP A 454 11.68 -8.87 -13.54
CA TRP A 454 11.15 -9.60 -12.38
C TRP A 454 11.24 -8.65 -11.19
N ALA A 455 10.11 -8.15 -10.71
CA ALA A 455 10.11 -7.15 -9.63
C ALA A 455 9.02 -7.50 -8.63
N ARG A 456 9.41 -8.12 -7.52
CA ARG A 456 8.50 -8.62 -6.52
C ARG A 456 9.20 -8.66 -5.17
N ARG A 457 8.42 -8.80 -4.10
CA ARG A 457 9.00 -9.07 -2.79
C ARG A 457 9.82 -10.37 -2.87
N ILE A 458 11.01 -10.37 -2.28
CA ILE A 458 11.89 -11.55 -2.30
C ILE A 458 11.39 -12.52 -1.23
N ALA A 459 10.79 -13.61 -1.68
CA ALA A 459 10.28 -14.66 -0.81
C ALA A 459 10.37 -15.98 -1.56
N ALA A 460 10.44 -17.09 -0.80
CA ALA A 460 10.71 -18.39 -1.40
C ALA A 460 9.69 -18.75 -2.48
N TYR A 461 8.39 -18.58 -2.21
CA TYR A 461 7.38 -19.02 -3.16
C TYR A 461 7.34 -18.15 -4.43
N LYS A 462 7.90 -16.95 -4.39
CA LYS A 462 7.97 -16.09 -5.57
C LYS A 462 9.06 -16.55 -6.55
N ARG A 463 9.95 -17.39 -6.08
CA ARG A 463 11.02 -18.00 -6.87
C ARG A 463 11.86 -16.99 -7.64
N PRO A 464 12.51 -16.05 -6.93
CA PRO A 464 13.22 -14.97 -7.62
C PRO A 464 14.37 -15.43 -8.49
N SER A 465 15.00 -16.55 -8.16
CA SER A 465 16.19 -17.03 -8.88
C SER A 465 15.86 -18.05 -9.97
N LEU A 466 14.59 -18.31 -10.24
CA LEU A 466 14.23 -19.39 -11.17
C LEU A 466 14.85 -19.18 -12.56
N ILE A 467 14.80 -17.95 -13.08
CA ILE A 467 15.32 -17.68 -14.41
C ILE A 467 16.84 -17.87 -14.47
N LEU A 468 17.53 -17.83 -13.32
CA LEU A 468 18.98 -17.98 -13.25
C LEU A 468 19.44 -19.42 -12.99
N GLN A 469 18.52 -20.37 -12.89
CA GLN A 469 18.90 -21.73 -12.53
C GLN A 469 19.60 -22.46 -13.68
N ASP A 470 19.22 -22.16 -14.91
CA ASP A 470 19.87 -22.77 -16.07
C ASP A 470 20.58 -21.67 -16.85
N VAL A 471 21.76 -21.29 -16.36
CA VAL A 471 22.49 -20.16 -16.92
C VAL A 471 23.00 -20.46 -18.34
N ASN A 472 23.38 -21.71 -18.61
CA ASN A 472 23.82 -22.07 -19.94
C ASN A 472 22.72 -21.90 -20.98
N ARG A 473 21.51 -22.28 -20.62
CA ARG A 473 20.39 -22.12 -21.54
C ARG A 473 20.08 -20.63 -21.77
N LEU A 474 20.17 -19.83 -20.72
CA LEU A 474 19.93 -18.39 -20.85
C LEU A 474 20.98 -17.75 -21.78
N ILE A 475 22.23 -18.15 -21.64
CA ILE A 475 23.29 -17.65 -22.51
C ILE A 475 23.03 -18.08 -23.96
N GLU A 476 22.63 -19.33 -24.17
CA GLU A 476 22.32 -19.82 -25.51
C GLU A 476 21.20 -19.03 -26.16
N ILE A 477 20.15 -18.73 -25.39
CA ILE A 477 19.01 -17.96 -25.89
C ILE A 477 19.48 -16.58 -26.33
N ALA A 478 20.31 -15.95 -25.50
CA ALA A 478 20.81 -14.61 -25.82
C ALA A 478 21.67 -14.62 -27.08
N LYS A 479 22.46 -15.69 -27.28
CA LYS A 479 23.28 -15.80 -28.48
C LYS A 479 22.44 -16.06 -29.73
N LYS A 480 21.42 -16.93 -29.59
CA LYS A 480 20.64 -17.36 -30.76
C LYS A 480 19.67 -16.31 -31.23
N TYR A 481 18.99 -15.66 -30.30
CA TYR A 481 17.88 -14.76 -30.63
C TYR A 481 18.21 -13.28 -30.46
N GLY A 482 19.39 -12.98 -29.99
CA GLY A 482 19.82 -11.61 -29.81
C GLY A 482 20.00 -11.23 -28.36
N PRO A 483 20.60 -10.08 -28.12
CA PRO A 483 20.89 -9.69 -26.74
C PRO A 483 19.65 -9.52 -25.89
N LEU A 484 19.80 -9.80 -24.60
CA LEU A 484 18.74 -9.70 -23.60
C LEU A 484 19.17 -8.79 -22.45
N GLN A 485 18.22 -8.06 -21.91
CA GLN A 485 18.39 -7.33 -20.66
C GLN A 485 17.38 -7.90 -19.65
N VAL A 486 17.86 -8.19 -18.43
CA VAL A 486 17.02 -8.73 -17.38
C VAL A 486 17.17 -7.86 -16.14
N LEU A 487 16.05 -7.32 -15.66
CA LEU A 487 16.04 -6.46 -14.49
C LEU A 487 15.37 -7.18 -13.33
N PHE A 488 16.06 -7.22 -12.19
CA PHE A 488 15.50 -7.73 -10.94
C PHE A 488 15.34 -6.60 -9.94
N ALA A 489 14.26 -6.62 -9.17
CA ALA A 489 14.08 -5.69 -8.07
C ALA A 489 13.22 -6.37 -6.99
N GLY A 490 13.49 -6.04 -5.74
CA GLY A 490 12.69 -6.59 -4.67
C GLY A 490 13.38 -6.48 -3.33
N LYS A 491 12.57 -6.30 -2.30
CA LYS A 491 13.04 -6.27 -0.91
C LYS A 491 12.71 -7.59 -0.23
N SER A 492 13.60 -8.02 0.66
CA SER A 492 13.34 -9.12 1.57
C SER A 492 13.02 -8.54 2.95
N HIS A 493 12.07 -9.15 3.66
CA HIS A 493 11.79 -8.70 5.02
C HIS A 493 13.08 -8.74 5.85
N PRO A 494 13.34 -7.75 6.70
CA PRO A 494 14.61 -7.70 7.43
C PRO A 494 14.90 -8.93 8.30
N GLN A 495 13.86 -9.65 8.75
CA GLN A 495 14.03 -10.87 9.55
C GLN A 495 13.92 -12.15 8.72
N ASP A 496 13.89 -12.06 7.40
CA ASP A 496 13.77 -13.23 6.52
C ASP A 496 15.14 -13.68 6.06
N ASP A 497 15.74 -14.62 6.82
CA ASP A 497 17.07 -15.13 6.50
C ASP A 497 17.11 -15.82 5.14
N LEU A 498 16.03 -16.51 4.77
CA LEU A 498 15.98 -17.18 3.47
C LEU A 498 15.97 -16.16 2.34
N GLY A 499 15.25 -15.05 2.53
CA GLY A 499 15.26 -13.96 1.56
C GLY A 499 16.64 -13.36 1.38
N PHE A 500 17.37 -13.17 2.49
CA PHE A 500 18.76 -12.70 2.42
C PHE A 500 19.62 -13.66 1.62
N THR A 501 19.44 -14.96 1.84
CA THR A 501 20.19 -15.98 1.10
C THR A 501 19.91 -15.89 -0.40
N TYR A 502 18.65 -15.71 -0.80
CA TYR A 502 18.29 -15.53 -2.20
C TYR A 502 18.97 -14.30 -2.80
N ILE A 503 18.95 -13.19 -2.08
CA ILE A 503 19.57 -11.95 -2.60
C ILE A 503 21.06 -12.14 -2.79
N ASN A 504 21.75 -12.74 -1.81
CA ASN A 504 23.18 -12.97 -1.92
C ASN A 504 23.51 -13.87 -3.10
N MET A 505 22.77 -14.96 -3.25
CA MET A 505 23.00 -15.90 -4.34
C MET A 505 22.78 -15.22 -5.70
N MET A 506 21.72 -14.42 -5.80
CA MET A 506 21.44 -13.74 -7.07
C MET A 506 22.52 -12.73 -7.41
N LEU A 507 22.98 -11.96 -6.44
CA LEU A 507 24.04 -10.96 -6.69
C LEU A 507 25.31 -11.64 -7.19
N ASP A 508 25.69 -12.77 -6.60
CA ASP A 508 26.87 -13.51 -7.03
C ASP A 508 26.70 -14.03 -8.46
N LYS A 509 25.57 -14.64 -8.76
CA LYS A 509 25.32 -15.18 -10.10
C LYS A 509 25.27 -14.08 -11.16
N ILE A 510 24.65 -12.96 -10.83
CA ILE A 510 24.54 -11.85 -11.76
C ILE A 510 25.94 -11.31 -12.10
N ASP A 511 26.79 -11.17 -11.08
CA ASP A 511 28.14 -10.69 -11.30
C ASP A 511 28.90 -11.63 -12.24
N GLU A 512 28.79 -12.95 -12.03
CA GLU A 512 29.42 -13.94 -12.89
C GLU A 512 28.93 -13.87 -14.33
N LEU A 513 27.61 -13.81 -14.49
CA LEU A 513 27.00 -13.85 -15.82
C LEU A 513 27.34 -12.63 -16.65
N ASN A 514 27.41 -11.46 -16.03
CA ASN A 514 27.72 -10.25 -16.75
C ASN A 514 29.17 -10.24 -17.27
N LYS A 515 30.04 -11.10 -16.74
CA LYS A 515 31.40 -11.22 -17.18
C LYS A 515 31.60 -12.24 -18.30
N VAL A 516 30.59 -13.11 -18.53
CA VAL A 516 30.73 -14.21 -19.48
C VAL A 516 30.42 -13.79 -20.90
N THR A 517 29.42 -12.94 -21.10
CA THR A 517 28.97 -12.57 -22.43
C THR A 517 28.43 -11.15 -22.45
N ASP A 518 28.60 -10.47 -23.60
CA ASP A 518 28.02 -9.15 -23.80
C ASP A 518 26.58 -9.22 -24.31
N ASN A 519 26.11 -10.42 -24.66
CA ASN A 519 24.73 -10.57 -25.15
C ASN A 519 23.68 -10.67 -24.05
N LEU A 520 24.13 -10.69 -22.81
CA LEU A 520 23.22 -10.83 -21.68
C LEU A 520 23.63 -9.83 -20.60
N LYS A 521 22.72 -8.90 -20.31
CA LYS A 521 22.95 -7.90 -19.26
C LYS A 521 21.91 -8.08 -18.19
N ILE A 522 22.35 -8.37 -16.96
CA ILE A 522 21.45 -8.62 -15.83
C ILE A 522 21.76 -7.62 -14.74
N ILE A 523 20.71 -6.99 -14.21
CA ILE A 523 20.86 -5.96 -13.19
C ILE A 523 19.93 -6.27 -12.01
N MET A 524 20.47 -6.09 -10.80
CA MET A 524 19.68 -6.14 -9.57
C MET A 524 19.55 -4.72 -9.04
N LEU A 525 18.31 -4.20 -9.04
CA LEU A 525 18.06 -2.81 -8.64
C LEU A 525 17.83 -2.70 -7.15
N GLU A 526 18.32 -1.62 -6.57
CA GLU A 526 18.16 -1.35 -5.13
C GLU A 526 16.85 -0.63 -4.83
N ASN A 527 16.38 -0.84 -3.64
CA ASN A 527 15.31 -0.05 -3.00
C ASN A 527 14.05 0.00 -3.85
N TYR A 528 13.56 -1.18 -4.16
CA TYR A 528 12.32 -1.29 -4.94
C TYR A 528 11.16 -0.66 -4.14
N UNK A 529 11.01 0.34 -4.68
CA UNK A 529 9.97 1.13 -4.03
C UNK A 529 8.81 1.30 -4.94
N UNK A 530 7.81 1.80 -4.53
CA UNK A 530 6.65 2.14 -5.24
C UNK A 530 6.93 2.98 -6.44
N UNK A 531 7.70 3.82 -6.31
CA UNK A 531 8.12 4.66 -7.38
C UNK A 531 8.85 3.90 -8.45
N UNK A 532 9.53 3.13 -8.04
CA UNK A 532 10.23 2.29 -8.95
C UNK A 532 9.34 1.24 -9.57
N UNK A 533 8.50 1.03 -8.94
CA UNK A 533 7.53 0.11 -9.43
C UNK A 533 6.73 0.68 -10.57
N UNK A 534 6.52 1.74 -10.44
CA UNK A 534 5.78 2.43 -11.45
C UNK A 534 6.58 2.51 -12.71
N UNK A 535 7.72 2.78 -12.55
CA UNK A 535 8.60 2.89 -13.67
C UNK A 535 8.92 1.53 -14.27
N UNK A 536 9.07 0.68 -13.50
CA UNK A 536 9.35 -0.65 -13.94
C UNK A 536 8.17 -1.33 -14.59
N UNK A 537 7.21 -0.99 -14.27
CA UNK A 537 5.99 -1.52 -14.82
C UNK A 537 5.73 -0.98 -16.19
N UNK A 538 6.28 -0.02 -16.46
CA UNK A 538 5.99 0.60 -17.72
C UNK A 538 6.98 0.16 -18.78
N UNK A 539 8.03 -0.18 -18.47
CA UNK A 539 8.96 -0.20 -19.56
C UNK A 539 9.57 -1.52 -19.90
N UNK A 540 9.25 -2.41 -19.40
CA UNK A 540 9.85 -3.63 -19.81
C UNK A 540 9.16 -4.16 -21.04
N UNK A 541 9.66 -5.06 -21.55
CA UNK A 541 9.05 -5.75 -22.64
C UNK A 541 8.20 -6.86 -22.17
N VAL A 542 8.77 -7.54 -21.10
CA VAL A 542 8.04 -8.67 -20.51
C VAL A 542 8.06 -8.55 -18.99
N TRP A 543 6.94 -8.71 -18.37
CA TRP A 543 6.80 -8.81 -16.91
C TRP A 543 6.75 -10.28 -16.56
N LEU A 544 7.78 -10.77 -15.89
CA LEU A 544 7.90 -12.18 -15.53
C LEU A 544 7.34 -12.39 -14.14
N ASN A 545 6.35 -13.28 -14.04
CA ASN A 545 5.65 -13.56 -12.79
C ASN A 545 5.59 -15.07 -12.59
N ASN A 546 6.49 -15.58 -11.76
CA ASN A 546 6.64 -17.04 -11.65
C ASN A 546 6.52 -17.57 -10.22
N PRO A 547 5.47 -17.18 -9.48
CA PRO A 547 5.30 -17.76 -8.15
C PRO A 547 4.95 -19.23 -8.24
N LEU A 548 5.26 -19.96 -7.17
CA LEU A 548 4.89 -21.36 -7.06
C LEU A 548 3.40 -21.46 -6.75
N PRO A 549 2.61 -22.05 -7.66
CA PRO A 549 1.18 -22.22 -7.35
C PRO A 549 0.99 -23.20 -6.19
N PRO A 550 0.01 -23.01 -5.32
CA PRO A 550 -1.05 -21.99 -5.35
C PRO A 550 -0.80 -20.82 -4.39
N PHE A 551 0.43 -20.40 -4.19
CA PHE A 551 0.79 -19.53 -3.10
C PHE A 551 0.67 -18.04 -3.42
N GLU A 552 0.26 -17.68 -4.64
CA GLU A 552 0.01 -16.27 -4.99
C GLU A 552 -1.48 -15.97 -4.86
N ALA A 553 -1.83 -15.03 -3.97
CA ALA A 553 -3.24 -14.73 -3.73
C ALA A 553 -3.86 -13.98 -4.89
N SER A 554 -3.22 -12.93 -5.38
CA SER A 554 -3.75 -12.17 -6.51
C SER A 554 -2.66 -11.71 -7.47
N GLY A 555 -1.70 -10.90 -7.01
CA GLY A 555 -0.58 -10.45 -7.83
C GLY A 555 -0.96 -9.30 -8.76
N THR A 556 -1.27 -8.13 -8.18
CA THR A 556 -1.79 -7.01 -8.98
C THR A 556 -0.74 -6.35 -9.86
N SER A 557 0.55 -6.65 -9.68
CA SER A 557 1.58 -6.02 -10.52
C SER A 557 1.37 -6.33 -12.00
N GLY A 558 0.92 -7.54 -12.31
CA GLY A 558 0.63 -7.88 -13.70
C GLY A 558 -0.48 -7.03 -14.30
N MET A 559 -1.49 -6.71 -13.50
CA MET A 559 -2.56 -5.83 -13.96
C MET A 559 -2.04 -4.45 -14.34
N LYS A 560 -1.11 -3.92 -13.53
CA LYS A 560 -0.51 -2.63 -13.81
C LYS A 560 0.34 -2.67 -15.08
N ALA A 561 1.08 -3.75 -15.26
CA ALA A 561 1.91 -3.91 -16.46
C ALA A 561 1.07 -3.95 -17.73
N ILE A 562 -0.02 -4.69 -17.70
CA ILE A 562 -0.91 -4.82 -18.86
C ILE A 562 -1.46 -3.47 -19.29
N LEU A 563 -1.78 -2.58 -18.34
CA LEU A 563 -2.29 -1.25 -18.65
C LEU A 563 -1.35 -0.47 -19.56
N ASN A 564 -0.07 -0.81 -19.55
CA ASN A 564 0.96 -0.10 -20.30
C ASN A 564 1.56 -0.96 -21.41
N GLY A 565 0.82 -1.96 -21.85
CA GLY A 565 1.23 -2.77 -22.99
C GLY A 565 2.37 -3.73 -22.71
N VAL A 566 2.70 -3.99 -21.45
CA VAL A 566 3.76 -4.92 -21.09
C VAL A 566 3.20 -6.34 -21.12
N LEU A 567 3.89 -7.24 -21.80
CA LEU A 567 3.43 -8.61 -21.91
C LEU A 567 3.67 -9.37 -20.60
N GLN A 568 2.71 -10.23 -20.27
CA GLN A 568 2.80 -11.07 -19.08
C GLN A 568 3.30 -12.45 -19.43
N VAL A 569 4.35 -12.90 -18.75
CA VAL A 569 4.75 -14.31 -18.76
C VAL A 569 4.62 -14.79 -17.32
N SER A 570 3.66 -15.67 -17.08
CA SER A 570 3.26 -15.97 -15.71
C SER A 570 2.91 -17.43 -15.53
N THR A 571 3.23 -17.99 -14.36
CA THR A 571 2.57 -19.23 -13.95
C THR A 571 1.10 -18.91 -13.70
N LEU A 572 0.24 -19.94 -13.83
CA LEU A 572 -1.21 -19.73 -13.67
C LEU A 572 -1.56 -19.78 -12.18
N ASP A 573 -1.59 -18.60 -11.56
CA ASP A 573 -1.85 -18.44 -10.15
C ASP A 573 -2.37 -17.03 -9.92
N GLY A 574 -3.08 -16.83 -8.82
CA GLY A 574 -3.62 -15.52 -8.50
C GLY A 574 -4.82 -15.17 -9.37
N TRP A 575 -4.90 -13.89 -9.85
CA TRP A 575 -6.05 -13.36 -10.61
C TRP A 575 -6.28 -13.98 -11.97
#